data_60ee221eff36d0c2398edfaf9fb5b45a
#
_entry.id   60ee221eff36d0c2398edfaf9fb5b45a
#
_cell.length_a   1.000
_cell.length_b   1.000
_cell.length_c   1.000
_cell.angle_alpha   90.00
_cell.angle_beta   90.00
_cell.angle_gamma   90.00
#
_symmetry.space_group_name_H-M   'P 1'
#
loop_
_entity.id
_entity.type
_entity.pdbx_description
1 polymer ?
#
loop_
_entity_poly.entity_id
_entity_poly.type
_entity_poly.pdbx_seq_one_letter_code
_entity_poly.pdbx_strand_id
1 'polypeptide(L)'
;PAICVIINVQVVKEIDVLIDYLEYLVQLKPKSDRTILIQNDQHTKEGFLYEQEVKKYMATAIEEDLFEVYYQPLYDLKEKRYRTMEALSRLRHPSLGMISPEVFIGIAEKHGQIAKLGYLQFRKVCKFIKEHPQIMEKIESIKYNLSPLELLKSGYSKKLLRTIEEFDIPFSYFQFEITETVATEYSEA
;
A
#
# COMPACT_ATOMS: atom_id res chain seq x y z
N PRO A 1 23.64 16.21 -1.04
CA PRO A 1 23.34 16.58 -2.43
C PRO A 1 22.22 17.60 -2.48
N ALA A 2 22.37 18.64 -3.35
CA ALA A 2 21.33 19.64 -3.54
C ALA A 2 20.36 19.16 -4.63
N ILE A 3 19.06 19.40 -4.43
CA ILE A 3 18.02 19.17 -5.42
C ILE A 3 17.62 20.53 -5.96
N CYS A 4 17.69 20.70 -7.27
CA CYS A 4 17.21 21.89 -7.94
C CYS A 4 15.99 21.51 -8.77
N VAL A 5 14.84 22.13 -8.47
CA VAL A 5 13.60 21.94 -9.21
C VAL A 5 13.27 23.24 -9.93
N ILE A 6 13.14 23.18 -11.24
CA ILE A 6 12.71 24.33 -12.05
C ILE A 6 11.24 24.12 -12.44
N ILE A 7 10.37 25.00 -11.98
CA ILE A 7 8.94 24.93 -12.25
C ILE A 7 8.47 26.18 -12.97
N ASN A 8 7.54 26.01 -13.90
CA ASN A 8 6.81 27.14 -14.44
C ASN A 8 5.58 27.41 -13.55
N VAL A 9 5.68 28.45 -12.74
CA VAL A 9 4.66 28.81 -11.71
C VAL A 9 3.30 29.19 -12.30
N GLN A 10 3.19 29.45 -13.61
CA GLN A 10 1.91 29.78 -14.24
C GLN A 10 0.89 28.62 -14.23
N VAL A 11 1.31 27.42 -13.87
CA VAL A 11 0.48 26.21 -13.90
C VAL A 11 -0.22 25.93 -12.56
N VAL A 12 0.25 26.54 -11.45
CA VAL A 12 -0.26 26.23 -10.11
C VAL A 12 -0.79 27.54 -9.48
N LYS A 13 -2.09 27.57 -9.25
CA LYS A 13 -2.77 28.78 -8.71
C LYS A 13 -2.81 28.82 -7.18
N GLU A 14 -2.62 27.68 -6.51
CA GLU A 14 -2.72 27.53 -5.05
C GLU A 14 -1.38 27.07 -4.48
N ILE A 15 -0.97 27.69 -3.37
CA ILE A 15 0.34 27.42 -2.76
C ILE A 15 0.47 26.01 -2.23
N ASP A 16 -0.61 25.43 -1.69
CA ASP A 16 -0.63 24.07 -1.15
C ASP A 16 -0.45 23.03 -2.27
N VAL A 17 -1.09 23.25 -3.42
CA VAL A 17 -0.91 22.41 -4.61
C VAL A 17 0.52 22.51 -5.15
N LEU A 18 1.14 23.69 -5.05
CA LEU A 18 2.55 23.86 -5.41
C LEU A 18 3.48 23.07 -4.49
N ILE A 19 3.23 23.07 -3.19
CA ILE A 19 4.01 22.31 -2.23
C ILE A 19 3.87 20.80 -2.49
N ASP A 20 2.63 20.31 -2.65
CA ASP A 20 2.36 18.92 -2.99
C ASP A 20 3.08 18.50 -4.29
N TYR A 21 3.10 19.40 -5.28
CA TYR A 21 3.78 19.15 -6.55
C TYR A 21 5.31 19.09 -6.41
N LEU A 22 5.88 19.99 -5.60
CA LEU A 22 7.32 19.97 -5.29
C LEU A 22 7.72 18.68 -4.57
N GLU A 23 6.93 18.24 -3.59
CA GLU A 23 7.16 16.96 -2.91
C GLU A 23 7.09 15.78 -3.86
N TYR A 24 6.10 15.74 -4.76
CA TYR A 24 5.99 14.73 -5.80
C TYR A 24 7.24 14.69 -6.69
N LEU A 25 7.72 15.84 -7.16
CA LEU A 25 8.94 15.95 -7.97
C LEU A 25 10.18 15.44 -7.24
N VAL A 26 10.28 15.70 -5.94
CA VAL A 26 11.39 15.21 -5.11
C VAL A 26 11.35 13.68 -4.97
N GLN A 27 10.16 13.08 -4.89
CA GLN A 27 9.99 11.62 -4.81
C GLN A 27 10.37 10.89 -6.12
N LEU A 28 10.21 11.55 -7.28
CA LEU A 28 10.67 11.01 -8.57
C LEU A 28 12.20 10.92 -8.70
N LYS A 29 12.92 11.44 -7.73
CA LYS A 29 14.39 11.44 -7.72
C LYS A 29 14.94 10.01 -7.70
N PRO A 30 15.79 9.61 -8.67
CA PRO A 30 16.53 8.36 -8.55
C PRO A 30 17.48 8.42 -7.35
N LYS A 31 17.69 7.29 -6.67
CA LYS A 31 18.67 7.17 -5.59
C LYS A 31 20.09 7.44 -6.16
N SER A 32 20.57 8.66 -6.02
CA SER A 32 21.87 9.12 -6.56
C SER A 32 22.45 10.20 -5.67
N ASP A 33 23.77 10.17 -5.45
CA ASP A 33 24.51 11.19 -4.71
C ASP A 33 24.80 12.46 -5.53
N ARG A 34 24.33 12.52 -6.77
CA ARG A 34 24.56 13.66 -7.68
C ARG A 34 23.36 14.61 -7.63
N THR A 35 23.63 15.87 -7.97
CA THR A 35 22.57 16.86 -8.24
C THR A 35 21.73 16.40 -9.42
N ILE A 36 20.42 16.37 -9.27
CA ILE A 36 19.48 15.94 -10.29
C ILE A 36 18.60 17.13 -10.67
N LEU A 37 18.49 17.36 -11.97
CA LEU A 37 17.56 18.31 -12.52
C LEU A 37 16.26 17.56 -12.90
N ILE A 38 15.16 17.88 -12.25
CA ILE A 38 13.84 17.35 -12.59
C ILE A 38 13.15 18.41 -13.45
N GLN A 39 12.85 18.04 -14.70
CA GLN A 39 12.10 18.91 -15.59
C GLN A 39 10.59 18.69 -15.40
N ASN A 40 9.85 19.77 -15.38
CA ASN A 40 8.39 19.76 -15.35
C ASN A 40 7.87 19.55 -16.78
N ASP A 41 7.85 18.30 -17.24
CA ASP A 41 7.26 17.89 -18.50
C ASP A 41 5.77 17.49 -18.37
N GLN A 42 5.13 17.20 -19.49
CA GLN A 42 3.73 16.82 -19.52
C GLN A 42 3.46 15.51 -18.77
N HIS A 43 4.35 14.51 -18.90
CA HIS A 43 4.22 13.21 -18.26
C HIS A 43 4.29 13.34 -16.71
N THR A 44 5.20 14.15 -16.22
CA THR A 44 5.34 14.44 -14.77
C THR A 44 4.08 15.11 -14.22
N LYS A 45 3.47 16.02 -14.97
CA LYS A 45 2.21 16.67 -14.59
C LYS A 45 1.04 15.69 -14.54
N GLU A 46 0.92 14.84 -15.54
CA GLU A 46 -0.12 13.80 -15.60
C GLU A 46 -0.01 12.83 -14.45
N GLY A 47 1.22 12.40 -14.10
CA GLY A 47 1.48 11.57 -12.93
C GLY A 47 1.04 12.24 -11.62
N PHE A 48 1.38 13.50 -11.44
CA PHE A 48 0.95 14.27 -10.26
C PHE A 48 -0.58 14.39 -10.18
N LEU A 49 -1.23 14.75 -11.28
CA LEU A 49 -2.70 14.87 -11.31
C LEU A 49 -3.39 13.54 -11.01
N TYR A 50 -2.83 12.44 -11.53
CA TYR A 50 -3.29 11.11 -11.21
C TYR A 50 -3.21 10.80 -9.71
N GLU A 51 -2.05 11.07 -9.07
CA GLU A 51 -1.91 10.88 -7.62
C GLU A 51 -2.87 11.76 -6.81
N GLN A 52 -3.07 13.01 -7.21
CA GLN A 52 -4.01 13.91 -6.55
C GLN A 52 -5.46 13.40 -6.62
N GLU A 53 -5.86 12.83 -7.75
CA GLU A 53 -7.19 12.25 -7.92
C GLU A 53 -7.35 11.00 -7.05
N VAL A 54 -6.34 10.11 -7.01
CA VAL A 54 -6.34 8.95 -6.12
C VAL A 54 -6.38 9.39 -4.66
N LYS A 55 -5.58 10.40 -4.25
CA LYS A 55 -5.56 10.95 -2.89
C LYS A 55 -6.95 11.43 -2.45
N LYS A 56 -7.67 12.16 -3.31
CA LYS A 56 -9.04 12.59 -3.02
C LYS A 56 -10.00 11.43 -2.81
N TYR A 57 -9.85 10.39 -3.62
CA TYR A 57 -10.71 9.21 -3.55
C TYR A 57 -10.45 8.32 -2.34
N MET A 58 -9.21 8.34 -1.80
CA MET A 58 -8.78 7.46 -0.71
C MET A 58 -9.66 7.57 0.55
N ALA A 59 -10.08 8.78 0.94
CA ALA A 59 -10.92 8.98 2.12
C ALA A 59 -12.25 8.22 1.97
N THR A 60 -12.94 8.41 0.86
CA THR A 60 -14.19 7.70 0.53
C THR A 60 -13.97 6.20 0.43
N ALA A 61 -12.90 5.78 -0.24
CA ALA A 61 -12.59 4.36 -0.41
C ALA A 61 -12.35 3.62 0.91
N ILE A 62 -11.75 4.30 1.90
CA ILE A 62 -11.53 3.75 3.24
C ILE A 62 -12.83 3.78 4.08
N GLU A 63 -13.64 4.84 3.96
CA GLU A 63 -14.89 4.96 4.72
C GLU A 63 -15.94 3.96 4.25
N GLU A 64 -16.09 3.80 2.94
CA GLU A 64 -17.06 2.92 2.32
C GLU A 64 -16.53 1.49 2.10
N ASP A 65 -15.28 1.22 2.52
CA ASP A 65 -14.60 -0.08 2.39
C ASP A 65 -14.60 -0.62 0.94
N LEU A 66 -14.24 0.25 -0.01
CA LEU A 66 -14.26 -0.04 -1.46
C LEU A 66 -13.06 -0.85 -1.93
N PHE A 67 -12.13 -1.17 -1.05
CA PHE A 67 -11.00 -2.01 -1.37
C PHE A 67 -11.40 -3.47 -1.49
N GLU A 68 -10.87 -4.15 -2.49
CA GLU A 68 -11.01 -5.59 -2.70
C GLU A 68 -9.73 -6.33 -2.26
N VAL A 69 -9.87 -7.61 -1.93
CA VAL A 69 -8.71 -8.50 -1.72
C VAL A 69 -8.73 -9.57 -2.80
N TYR A 70 -7.63 -9.65 -3.55
CA TYR A 70 -7.38 -10.70 -4.52
C TYR A 70 -6.42 -11.71 -3.90
N TYR A 71 -6.58 -12.96 -4.27
CA TYR A 71 -5.74 -14.05 -3.77
C TYR A 71 -4.96 -14.65 -4.92
N GLN A 72 -3.63 -14.58 -4.84
CA GLN A 72 -2.74 -15.15 -5.83
C GLN A 72 -2.15 -16.46 -5.31
N PRO A 73 -2.50 -17.63 -5.87
CA PRO A 73 -1.92 -18.89 -5.47
C PRO A 73 -0.45 -18.96 -5.89
N LEU A 74 0.42 -19.44 -4.99
CA LEU A 74 1.84 -19.64 -5.21
C LEU A 74 2.13 -21.14 -5.38
N TYR A 75 2.71 -21.48 -6.52
CA TYR A 75 3.05 -22.87 -6.86
C TYR A 75 4.42 -23.26 -6.28
N ASP A 76 4.43 -24.30 -5.46
CA ASP A 76 5.67 -24.86 -4.93
C ASP A 76 6.27 -25.84 -5.96
N LEU A 77 7.48 -25.50 -6.46
CA LEU A 77 8.17 -26.29 -7.48
C LEU A 77 8.67 -27.64 -6.97
N LYS A 78 8.95 -27.77 -5.66
CA LYS A 78 9.41 -29.01 -5.03
C LYS A 78 8.26 -29.97 -4.80
N GLU A 79 7.19 -29.46 -4.19
CA GLU A 79 5.98 -30.23 -3.87
C GLU A 79 5.04 -30.40 -5.07
N LYS A 80 5.29 -29.66 -6.15
CA LYS A 80 4.49 -29.66 -7.40
C LYS A 80 3.00 -29.39 -7.16
N ARG A 81 2.68 -28.47 -6.22
CA ARG A 81 1.31 -28.09 -5.89
C ARG A 81 1.23 -26.65 -5.39
N TYR A 82 0.04 -26.09 -5.35
CA TYR A 82 -0.20 -24.83 -4.68
C TYR A 82 -0.26 -25.05 -3.17
N ARG A 83 0.58 -24.34 -2.40
CA ARG A 83 0.66 -24.46 -0.94
C ARG A 83 0.30 -23.17 -0.21
N THR A 84 0.53 -22.05 -0.84
CA THR A 84 0.40 -20.73 -0.23
C THR A 84 -0.40 -19.84 -1.17
N MET A 85 -1.12 -18.88 -0.60
CA MET A 85 -1.70 -17.76 -1.36
C MET A 85 -1.13 -16.46 -0.83
N GLU A 86 -1.05 -15.47 -1.69
CA GLU A 86 -0.77 -14.08 -1.28
C GLU A 86 -2.06 -13.26 -1.36
N ALA A 87 -2.38 -12.55 -0.27
CA ALA A 87 -3.49 -11.62 -0.22
C ALA A 87 -3.05 -10.25 -0.70
N LEU A 88 -3.65 -9.78 -1.79
CA LEU A 88 -3.25 -8.58 -2.51
C LEU A 88 -4.41 -7.58 -2.54
N SER A 89 -4.21 -6.42 -1.92
CA SER A 89 -5.19 -5.33 -1.96
C SER A 89 -5.36 -4.77 -3.36
N ARG A 90 -6.58 -4.46 -3.72
CA ARG A 90 -6.95 -3.83 -4.98
C ARG A 90 -7.90 -2.67 -4.73
N LEU A 91 -7.72 -1.61 -5.49
CA LEU A 91 -8.61 -0.45 -5.47
C LEU A 91 -9.03 -0.12 -6.90
N ARG A 92 -10.32 -0.01 -7.12
CA ARG A 92 -10.87 0.43 -8.40
C ARG A 92 -11.46 1.84 -8.25
N HIS A 93 -10.94 2.75 -9.05
CA HIS A 93 -11.50 4.10 -9.16
C HIS A 93 -12.55 4.14 -10.29
N PRO A 94 -13.67 4.85 -10.12
CA PRO A 94 -14.74 4.89 -11.14
C PRO A 94 -14.28 5.36 -12.52
N SER A 95 -13.36 6.34 -12.58
CA SER A 95 -12.87 6.94 -13.81
C SER A 95 -11.49 6.46 -14.24
N LEU A 96 -10.60 6.13 -13.26
CA LEU A 96 -9.21 5.76 -13.53
C LEU A 96 -9.00 4.25 -13.68
N GLY A 97 -10.02 3.43 -13.40
CA GLY A 97 -9.92 1.97 -13.42
C GLY A 97 -9.14 1.42 -12.21
N MET A 98 -8.33 0.39 -12.42
CA MET A 98 -7.54 -0.22 -11.35
C MET A 98 -6.36 0.67 -10.98
N ILE A 99 -6.29 1.04 -9.70
CA ILE A 99 -5.18 1.82 -9.15
C ILE A 99 -4.06 0.87 -8.73
N SER A 100 -2.80 1.23 -9.06
CA SER A 100 -1.64 0.47 -8.60
C SER A 100 -1.55 0.46 -7.08
N PRO A 101 -1.29 -0.72 -6.46
CA PRO A 101 -1.06 -0.81 -5.01
C PRO A 101 0.04 0.13 -4.52
N GLU A 102 1.13 0.29 -5.26
CA GLU A 102 2.22 1.21 -4.91
C GLU A 102 1.72 2.65 -4.72
N VAL A 103 0.79 3.10 -5.55
CA VAL A 103 0.24 4.46 -5.48
C VAL A 103 -0.66 4.61 -4.25
N PHE A 104 -1.68 3.76 -4.09
CA PHE A 104 -2.63 3.96 -2.99
C PHE A 104 -2.02 3.60 -1.61
N ILE A 105 -1.10 2.63 -1.54
CA ILE A 105 -0.37 2.31 -0.30
C ILE A 105 0.53 3.49 0.07
N GLY A 106 1.34 4.02 -0.86
CA GLY A 106 2.19 5.18 -0.62
C GLY A 106 1.40 6.40 -0.15
N ILE A 107 0.24 6.67 -0.75
CA ILE A 107 -0.68 7.73 -0.29
C ILE A 107 -1.18 7.44 1.12
N ALA A 108 -1.60 6.21 1.42
CA ALA A 108 -2.09 5.82 2.75
C ALA A 108 -1.00 5.94 3.83
N GLU A 109 0.24 5.61 3.51
CA GLU A 109 1.41 5.77 4.38
C GLU A 109 1.69 7.25 4.66
N LYS A 110 1.81 8.05 3.60
CA LYS A 110 2.09 9.50 3.68
C LYS A 110 1.03 10.24 4.50
N HIS A 111 -0.23 9.83 4.42
CA HIS A 111 -1.34 10.48 5.14
C HIS A 111 -1.78 9.75 6.42
N GLY A 112 -0.98 8.79 6.92
CA GLY A 112 -1.24 8.09 8.19
C GLY A 112 -2.48 7.19 8.19
N GLN A 113 -3.00 6.85 7.01
CA GLN A 113 -4.20 6.03 6.80
C GLN A 113 -3.89 4.54 6.70
N ILE A 114 -2.61 4.16 6.55
CA ILE A 114 -2.19 2.79 6.25
C ILE A 114 -2.67 1.79 7.31
N ALA A 115 -2.61 2.12 8.59
CA ALA A 115 -3.06 1.23 9.66
C ALA A 115 -4.59 0.99 9.66
N LYS A 116 -5.39 1.97 9.20
CA LYS A 116 -6.84 1.77 9.03
C LYS A 116 -7.11 0.91 7.82
N LEU A 117 -6.47 1.21 6.69
CA LEU A 117 -6.58 0.44 5.45
C LEU A 117 -6.16 -1.02 5.67
N GLY A 118 -4.95 -1.27 6.19
CA GLY A 118 -4.43 -2.62 6.42
C GLY A 118 -5.34 -3.42 7.35
N TYR A 119 -5.85 -2.81 8.41
CA TYR A 119 -6.78 -3.52 9.30
C TYR A 119 -8.09 -3.92 8.60
N LEU A 120 -8.69 -3.05 7.77
CA LEU A 120 -9.88 -3.39 7.00
C LEU A 120 -9.61 -4.56 6.04
N GLN A 121 -8.46 -4.50 5.35
CA GLN A 121 -8.06 -5.58 4.44
C GLN A 121 -7.81 -6.90 5.19
N PHE A 122 -7.13 -6.85 6.33
CA PHE A 122 -6.86 -8.03 7.16
C PHE A 122 -8.16 -8.69 7.63
N ARG A 123 -9.14 -7.93 8.08
CA ARG A 123 -10.46 -8.46 8.43
C ARG A 123 -11.16 -9.14 7.25
N LYS A 124 -11.03 -8.60 6.03
CA LYS A 124 -11.57 -9.25 4.82
C LYS A 124 -10.90 -10.60 4.57
N VAL A 125 -9.58 -10.69 4.77
CA VAL A 125 -8.86 -11.96 4.64
C VAL A 125 -9.35 -12.96 5.68
N CYS A 126 -9.47 -12.59 6.94
CA CYS A 126 -9.99 -13.46 7.99
C CYS A 126 -11.43 -13.91 7.69
N LYS A 127 -12.29 -12.98 7.27
CA LYS A 127 -13.66 -13.30 6.88
C LYS A 127 -13.71 -14.30 5.73
N PHE A 128 -12.92 -14.08 4.69
CA PHE A 128 -12.83 -14.98 3.55
C PHE A 128 -12.42 -16.41 3.95
N ILE A 129 -11.42 -16.56 4.82
CA ILE A 129 -10.99 -17.87 5.32
C ILE A 129 -12.12 -18.54 6.08
N LYS A 130 -12.83 -17.80 6.95
CA LYS A 130 -13.94 -18.33 7.75
C LYS A 130 -15.13 -18.77 6.88
N GLU A 131 -15.40 -18.03 5.82
CA GLU A 131 -16.49 -18.34 4.88
C GLU A 131 -16.14 -19.49 3.92
N HIS A 132 -14.84 -19.79 3.76
CA HIS A 132 -14.35 -20.81 2.84
C HIS A 132 -13.36 -21.79 3.53
N PRO A 133 -13.79 -22.51 4.57
CA PRO A 133 -12.89 -23.36 5.39
C PRO A 133 -12.19 -24.45 4.58
N GLN A 134 -12.79 -24.91 3.47
CA GLN A 134 -12.18 -25.88 2.55
C GLN A 134 -10.89 -25.41 1.91
N ILE A 135 -10.59 -24.10 1.95
CA ILE A 135 -9.31 -23.55 1.47
C ILE A 135 -8.16 -24.03 2.36
N MET A 136 -8.38 -24.13 3.68
CA MET A 136 -7.36 -24.57 4.63
C MET A 136 -6.96 -26.05 4.45
N GLU A 137 -7.77 -26.85 3.76
CA GLU A 137 -7.43 -28.23 3.40
C GLU A 137 -6.43 -28.29 2.24
N LYS A 138 -6.38 -27.26 1.39
CA LYS A 138 -5.57 -27.21 0.17
C LYS A 138 -4.39 -26.25 0.26
N ILE A 139 -4.55 -25.16 0.97
CA ILE A 139 -3.59 -24.08 1.15
C ILE A 139 -3.13 -24.08 2.60
N GLU A 140 -1.84 -24.19 2.83
CA GLU A 140 -1.25 -24.31 4.16
C GLU A 140 -1.10 -22.95 4.86
N SER A 141 -0.98 -21.87 4.09
CA SER A 141 -0.81 -20.53 4.65
C SER A 141 -1.22 -19.41 3.67
N ILE A 142 -1.52 -18.25 4.23
CA ILE A 142 -1.75 -17.02 3.48
C ILE A 142 -0.65 -16.00 3.84
N LYS A 143 0.01 -15.49 2.82
CA LYS A 143 0.94 -14.35 2.93
C LYS A 143 0.15 -13.05 2.98
N TYR A 144 0.50 -12.22 3.93
CA TYR A 144 -0.10 -10.92 4.13
C TYR A 144 0.98 -9.85 4.29
N ASN A 145 0.94 -8.87 3.39
CA ASN A 145 1.89 -7.77 3.39
C ASN A 145 1.54 -6.74 4.47
N LEU A 146 2.52 -6.37 5.29
CA LEU A 146 2.41 -5.35 6.33
C LEU A 146 3.37 -4.20 6.05
N SER A 147 2.87 -2.98 6.11
CA SER A 147 3.75 -1.82 6.16
C SER A 147 4.40 -1.71 7.55
N PRO A 148 5.70 -1.38 7.63
CA PRO A 148 6.34 -1.06 8.91
C PRO A 148 5.59 0.02 9.70
N LEU A 149 4.97 1.00 9.03
CA LEU A 149 4.21 2.08 9.66
C LEU A 149 2.94 1.58 10.36
N GLU A 150 2.37 0.45 9.94
CA GLU A 150 1.27 -0.19 10.66
C GLU A 150 1.75 -0.75 12.00
N LEU A 151 2.93 -1.42 12.00
CA LEU A 151 3.51 -2.02 13.19
C LEU A 151 3.95 -1.00 14.23
N LEU A 152 4.33 0.21 13.80
CA LEU A 152 4.65 1.34 14.69
C LEU A 152 3.42 1.89 15.44
N LYS A 153 2.20 1.61 14.99
CA LYS A 153 0.98 2.02 15.71
C LYS A 153 0.80 1.17 16.97
N SER A 154 0.73 1.86 18.11
CA SER A 154 0.52 1.20 19.39
C SER A 154 -0.71 0.29 19.39
N GLY A 155 -0.52 -0.97 19.78
CA GLY A 155 -1.59 -1.95 19.87
C GLY A 155 -2.02 -2.59 18.55
N TYR A 156 -1.43 -2.20 17.40
CA TYR A 156 -1.82 -2.75 16.10
C TYR A 156 -1.60 -4.25 16.01
N SER A 157 -0.43 -4.74 16.40
CA SER A 157 -0.14 -6.19 16.45
C SER A 157 -1.13 -6.96 17.31
N LYS A 158 -1.46 -6.42 18.50
CA LYS A 158 -2.47 -7.03 19.38
C LYS A 158 -3.85 -7.07 18.72
N LYS A 159 -4.18 -6.05 17.93
CA LYS A 159 -5.44 -5.97 17.19
C LYS A 159 -5.52 -7.04 16.11
N LEU A 160 -4.42 -7.29 15.37
CA LEU A 160 -4.35 -8.40 14.40
C LEU A 160 -4.53 -9.75 15.08
N LEU A 161 -3.79 -10.01 16.16
CA LEU A 161 -3.88 -11.26 16.92
C LEU A 161 -5.31 -11.54 17.41
N ARG A 162 -5.96 -10.54 18.02
CA ARG A 162 -7.36 -10.65 18.44
C ARG A 162 -8.32 -10.94 17.29
N THR A 163 -8.05 -10.36 16.11
CA THR A 163 -8.88 -10.64 14.93
C THR A 163 -8.72 -12.10 14.47
N ILE A 164 -7.50 -12.65 14.50
CA ILE A 164 -7.28 -14.06 14.18
C ILE A 164 -8.06 -14.97 15.16
N GLU A 165 -8.01 -14.66 16.45
CA GLU A 165 -8.76 -15.36 17.50
C GLU A 165 -10.29 -15.24 17.29
N GLU A 166 -10.79 -14.02 16.99
CA GLU A 166 -12.21 -13.74 16.70
C GLU A 166 -12.77 -14.63 15.58
N PHE A 167 -11.95 -14.86 14.55
CA PHE A 167 -12.34 -15.67 13.40
C PHE A 167 -12.04 -17.17 13.58
N ASP A 168 -11.42 -17.57 14.70
CA ASP A 168 -11.05 -18.96 15.00
C ASP A 168 -10.13 -19.58 13.94
N ILE A 169 -9.10 -18.81 13.53
CA ILE A 169 -8.11 -19.22 12.54
C ILE A 169 -6.80 -19.54 13.26
N PRO A 170 -6.08 -20.62 12.92
CA PRO A 170 -4.77 -20.90 13.51
C PRO A 170 -3.76 -19.79 13.16
N PHE A 171 -3.01 -19.27 14.13
CA PHE A 171 -1.98 -18.26 13.89
C PHE A 171 -0.95 -18.70 12.85
N SER A 172 -0.60 -19.99 12.81
CA SER A 172 0.33 -20.57 11.86
C SER A 172 -0.14 -20.47 10.40
N TYR A 173 -1.43 -20.14 10.19
CA TYR A 173 -1.98 -19.99 8.83
C TYR A 173 -1.58 -18.68 8.17
N PHE A 174 -1.08 -17.70 8.94
CA PHE A 174 -0.62 -16.42 8.41
C PHE A 174 0.91 -16.35 8.31
N GLN A 175 1.40 -15.88 7.18
CA GLN A 175 2.78 -15.46 6.95
C GLN A 175 2.77 -13.95 6.72
N PHE A 176 3.26 -13.19 7.70
CA PHE A 176 3.36 -11.73 7.57
C PHE A 176 4.67 -11.35 6.89
N GLU A 177 4.57 -10.63 5.77
CA GLU A 177 5.71 -10.11 5.05
C GLU A 177 5.81 -8.59 5.27
N ILE A 178 6.97 -8.13 5.74
CA ILE A 178 7.21 -6.70 5.97
C ILE A 178 7.82 -6.12 4.69
N THR A 179 7.15 -5.12 4.12
CA THR A 179 7.61 -4.46 2.90
C THR A 179 8.80 -3.55 3.19
N GLU A 180 9.84 -3.59 2.36
CA GLU A 180 11.11 -2.88 2.58
C GLU A 180 11.02 -1.34 2.42
N THR A 181 9.90 -0.81 2.00
CA THR A 181 9.75 0.59 1.54
C THR A 181 10.16 1.66 2.58
N VAL A 182 10.20 1.32 3.87
CA VAL A 182 10.52 2.25 4.97
C VAL A 182 11.79 1.85 5.75
N ALA A 183 12.34 0.65 5.55
CA ALA A 183 13.49 0.16 6.31
C ALA A 183 14.77 1.01 6.10
N THR A 184 14.85 1.78 5.02
CA THR A 184 16.02 2.63 4.71
C THR A 184 16.02 3.99 5.38
N GLU A 185 14.88 4.50 5.87
CA GLU A 185 14.83 5.82 6.52
C GLU A 185 15.04 5.76 8.04
N TYR A 186 14.84 4.62 8.67
CA TYR A 186 14.95 4.46 10.12
C TYR A 186 16.24 3.75 10.58
N SER A 187 17.13 3.35 9.67
CA SER A 187 18.40 2.71 10.02
C SER A 187 19.53 3.68 10.39
N GLU A 188 19.30 4.99 10.34
CA GLU A 188 20.31 6.04 10.63
C GLU A 188 19.93 6.93 11.84
N ALA A 189 19.06 6.47 12.75
CA ALA A 189 18.71 7.22 13.98
C ALA A 189 19.25 6.53 15.23
#